data_b06ab15e42be9bb38d527975ec468fd5
#
_entry.id   b06ab15e42be9bb38d527975ec468fd5
#
_cell.length_a   1.000
_cell.length_b   1.000
_cell.length_c   1.000
_cell.angle_alpha   90.00
_cell.angle_beta   90.00
_cell.angle_gamma   90.00
#
_symmetry.space_group_name_H-M   'P 1'
#
loop_
_entity.id
_entity.type
_entity.pdbx_description
1 polymer ?
#
loop_
_entity_poly.entity_id
_entity_poly.type
_entity_poly.pdbx_seq_one_letter_code
_entity_poly.pdbx_strand_id
1 'polypeptide(L)'
;MLSAQHLEITFNPGTPIETRALRGMSLDIPAGQFVTVIGSNGAGKSTFLNAISGDQTVDSGRIAIDGVDVTRMPVWARAERVARVFQDPMAGTCEDLTIEENMALAQRRGTFRNLGRAVKASMREGFRERLATLGLGLENRLTDRIGLLSGGQRQAVSLLMAALQPSRILLLDEHTAALDPRTADFVLQLTARIVTENKLTTMMVTHSMRQALDVGQRTVMLHQGQVVLDVSGEERARLDVPDLLQMFEKVRGEKLADDALLLS
;
A
#
# COMPACT_ATOMS: atom_id res chain seq x y z
N MET A 1 -14.07 -1.18 -5.84
CA MET A 1 -14.16 0.28 -5.84
C MET A 1 -14.03 0.82 -4.42
N LEU A 2 -13.14 1.77 -4.18
CA LEU A 2 -13.03 2.52 -2.92
C LEU A 2 -13.70 3.88 -3.10
N SER A 3 -14.48 4.31 -2.11
CA SER A 3 -15.01 5.68 -2.01
C SER A 3 -14.70 6.21 -0.61
N ALA A 4 -13.97 7.31 -0.54
CA ALA A 4 -13.67 8.06 0.67
C ALA A 4 -14.24 9.47 0.49
N GLN A 5 -15.09 9.92 1.42
CA GLN A 5 -15.83 11.16 1.29
C GLN A 5 -15.71 12.02 2.56
N HIS A 6 -15.22 13.25 2.39
CA HIS A 6 -15.13 14.28 3.42
C HIS A 6 -14.47 13.80 4.72
N LEU A 7 -13.35 13.07 4.61
CA LEU A 7 -12.67 12.51 5.77
C LEU A 7 -11.97 13.62 6.58
N GLU A 8 -12.26 13.65 7.87
CA GLU A 8 -11.60 14.48 8.87
C GLU A 8 -10.88 13.59 9.87
N ILE A 9 -9.62 13.91 10.16
CA ILE A 9 -8.85 13.28 11.23
C ILE A 9 -7.97 14.34 11.90
N THR A 10 -8.16 14.49 13.21
CA THR A 10 -7.37 15.40 14.04
C THR A 10 -6.68 14.61 15.14
N PHE A 11 -5.37 14.69 15.20
CA PHE A 11 -4.58 14.14 16.31
C PHE A 11 -4.45 15.15 17.44
N ASN A 12 -4.53 14.66 18.69
CA ASN A 12 -4.37 15.45 19.91
C ASN A 12 -5.27 16.70 19.96
N PRO A 13 -6.59 16.58 19.71
CA PRO A 13 -7.48 17.73 19.66
C PRO A 13 -7.49 18.50 20.98
N GLY A 14 -7.50 19.85 20.90
CA GLY A 14 -7.51 20.73 22.05
C GLY A 14 -6.17 20.85 22.80
N THR A 15 -5.08 20.33 22.24
CA THR A 15 -3.73 20.45 22.84
C THR A 15 -2.82 21.33 21.98
N PRO A 16 -1.68 21.84 22.53
CA PRO A 16 -0.70 22.61 21.75
C PRO A 16 -0.08 21.85 20.57
N ILE A 17 -0.19 20.51 20.53
CA ILE A 17 0.30 19.64 19.45
C ILE A 17 -0.84 19.11 18.57
N GLU A 18 -1.99 19.81 18.57
CA GLU A 18 -3.11 19.46 17.69
C GLU A 18 -2.66 19.49 16.21
N THR A 19 -2.98 18.43 15.50
CA THR A 19 -2.66 18.30 14.07
C THR A 19 -3.86 17.77 13.31
N ARG A 20 -4.42 18.58 12.41
CA ARG A 20 -5.44 18.16 11.47
C ARG A 20 -4.77 17.45 10.31
N ALA A 21 -4.74 16.12 10.35
CA ALA A 21 -4.05 15.29 9.39
C ALA A 21 -4.85 15.04 8.10
N LEU A 22 -6.17 14.97 8.18
CA LEU A 22 -7.08 15.01 7.02
C LEU A 22 -8.09 16.14 7.21
N ARG A 23 -8.37 16.87 6.13
CA ARG A 23 -9.18 18.10 6.14
C ARG A 23 -10.25 18.07 5.05
N GLY A 24 -11.31 17.26 5.27
CA GLY A 24 -12.37 17.08 4.29
C GLY A 24 -11.92 16.29 3.07
N MET A 25 -10.93 15.41 3.23
CA MET A 25 -10.34 14.67 2.12
C MET A 25 -11.36 13.75 1.46
N SER A 26 -11.42 13.82 0.12
CA SER A 26 -12.26 12.95 -0.69
C SER A 26 -11.45 12.33 -1.82
N LEU A 27 -11.60 11.02 -2.04
CA LEU A 27 -10.97 10.29 -3.15
C LEU A 27 -11.77 9.03 -3.48
N ASP A 28 -12.11 8.87 -4.75
CA ASP A 28 -12.72 7.66 -5.28
C ASP A 28 -11.72 6.90 -6.16
N ILE A 29 -11.60 5.59 -5.96
CA ILE A 29 -10.75 4.70 -6.77
C ILE A 29 -11.65 3.64 -7.42
N PRO A 30 -11.84 3.68 -8.74
CA PRO A 30 -12.56 2.65 -9.48
C PRO A 30 -11.94 1.25 -9.31
N ALA A 31 -12.77 0.21 -9.50
CA ALA A 31 -12.28 -1.16 -9.46
C ALA A 31 -11.21 -1.41 -10.53
N GLY A 32 -10.12 -2.08 -10.15
CA GLY A 32 -9.00 -2.40 -11.03
C GLY A 32 -8.07 -1.23 -11.35
N GLN A 33 -8.30 -0.02 -10.81
CA GLN A 33 -7.39 1.11 -11.00
C GLN A 33 -6.20 1.02 -10.04
N PHE A 34 -5.01 1.28 -10.56
CA PHE A 34 -3.79 1.45 -9.77
C PHE A 34 -3.50 2.95 -9.63
N VAL A 35 -3.65 3.47 -8.42
CA VAL A 35 -3.42 4.88 -8.08
C VAL A 35 -2.13 5.01 -7.28
N THR A 36 -1.28 5.93 -7.67
CA THR A 36 -0.10 6.34 -6.90
C THR A 36 -0.42 7.62 -6.11
N VAL A 37 -0.02 7.66 -4.84
CA VAL A 37 -0.26 8.79 -3.94
C VAL A 37 1.09 9.33 -3.49
N ILE A 38 1.35 10.59 -3.82
CA ILE A 38 2.56 11.33 -3.46
C ILE A 38 2.23 12.55 -2.58
N GLY A 39 3.24 13.19 -2.05
CA GLY A 39 3.11 14.39 -1.23
C GLY A 39 4.21 14.47 -0.17
N SER A 40 4.42 15.65 0.39
CA SER A 40 5.44 15.89 1.42
C SER A 40 5.19 15.10 2.72
N ASN A 41 6.19 15.08 3.58
CA ASN A 41 6.03 14.57 4.93
C ASN A 41 4.94 15.37 5.67
N GLY A 42 4.07 14.67 6.40
CA GLY A 42 2.91 15.30 7.07
C GLY A 42 1.75 15.66 6.12
N ALA A 43 1.78 15.32 4.83
CA ALA A 43 0.68 15.60 3.90
C ALA A 43 -0.59 14.78 4.17
N GLY A 44 -0.55 13.78 5.07
CA GLY A 44 -1.70 12.93 5.40
C GLY A 44 -1.72 11.57 4.70
N LYS A 45 -0.68 11.21 3.92
CA LYS A 45 -0.62 9.96 3.13
C LYS A 45 -0.84 8.70 3.98
N SER A 46 0.00 8.48 4.98
CA SER A 46 -0.09 7.32 5.87
C SER A 46 -1.35 7.37 6.73
N THR A 47 -1.81 8.57 7.13
CA THR A 47 -3.08 8.74 7.85
C THR A 47 -4.26 8.30 7.00
N PHE A 48 -4.29 8.68 5.71
CA PHE A 48 -5.33 8.24 4.77
C PHE A 48 -5.30 6.73 4.55
N LEU A 49 -4.10 6.17 4.36
CA LEU A 49 -3.92 4.72 4.22
C LEU A 49 -4.40 3.98 5.48
N ASN A 50 -4.05 4.46 6.68
CA ASN A 50 -4.50 3.92 7.96
C ASN A 50 -6.02 4.05 8.16
N ALA A 51 -6.63 5.13 7.65
CA ALA A 51 -8.09 5.29 7.68
C ALA A 51 -8.79 4.24 6.81
N ILE A 52 -8.26 3.92 5.61
CA ILE A 52 -8.81 2.90 4.73
C ILE A 52 -8.61 1.50 5.33
N SER A 53 -7.44 1.18 5.87
CA SER A 53 -7.17 -0.12 6.50
C SER A 53 -7.94 -0.32 7.81
N GLY A 54 -8.35 0.77 8.47
CA GLY A 54 -9.04 0.76 9.76
C GLY A 54 -8.12 0.82 10.96
N ASP A 55 -6.83 1.03 10.76
CA ASP A 55 -5.85 1.24 11.82
C ASP A 55 -6.05 2.62 12.49
N GLN A 56 -6.67 3.56 11.76
CA GLN A 56 -7.05 4.88 12.26
C GLN A 56 -8.55 5.10 12.04
N THR A 57 -9.26 5.51 13.10
CA THR A 57 -10.65 5.95 13.01
C THR A 57 -10.74 7.36 12.47
N VAL A 58 -11.77 7.63 11.67
CA VAL A 58 -12.07 8.99 11.21
C VAL A 58 -12.97 9.72 12.20
N ASP A 59 -12.76 11.02 12.36
CA ASP A 59 -13.61 11.87 13.21
C ASP A 59 -14.95 12.13 12.53
N SER A 60 -14.91 12.38 11.20
CA SER A 60 -16.09 12.52 10.36
C SER A 60 -15.80 12.05 8.92
N GLY A 61 -16.84 11.97 8.11
CA GLY A 61 -16.79 11.47 6.74
C GLY A 61 -17.16 9.99 6.63
N ARG A 62 -16.97 9.44 5.43
CA ARG A 62 -17.41 8.07 5.12
C ARG A 62 -16.38 7.36 4.25
N ILE A 63 -16.15 6.06 4.54
CA ILE A 63 -15.35 5.17 3.71
C ILE A 63 -16.22 3.97 3.30
N ALA A 64 -16.33 3.73 1.99
CA ALA A 64 -17.03 2.56 1.46
C ALA A 64 -16.10 1.76 0.52
N ILE A 65 -16.14 0.44 0.62
CA ILE A 65 -15.40 -0.49 -0.24
C ILE A 65 -16.42 -1.42 -0.90
N ASP A 66 -16.50 -1.40 -2.24
CA ASP A 66 -17.53 -2.10 -3.03
C ASP A 66 -18.96 -1.83 -2.53
N GLY A 67 -19.27 -0.58 -2.21
CA GLY A 67 -20.56 -0.16 -1.71
C GLY A 67 -20.83 -0.50 -0.24
N VAL A 68 -19.97 -1.26 0.41
CA VAL A 68 -20.08 -1.58 1.83
C VAL A 68 -19.44 -0.47 2.65
N ASP A 69 -20.19 0.13 3.55
CA ASP A 69 -19.69 1.11 4.51
C ASP A 69 -18.74 0.43 5.52
N VAL A 70 -17.49 0.84 5.50
CA VAL A 70 -16.46 0.30 6.40
C VAL A 70 -15.98 1.33 7.42
N THR A 71 -16.57 2.53 7.45
CA THR A 71 -16.11 3.67 8.23
C THR A 71 -15.80 3.34 9.69
N ARG A 72 -16.65 2.58 10.34
CA ARG A 72 -16.50 2.15 11.74
C ARG A 72 -16.19 0.66 11.91
N MET A 73 -15.90 -0.03 10.79
CA MET A 73 -15.58 -1.45 10.81
C MET A 73 -14.14 -1.63 11.36
N PRO A 74 -13.92 -2.53 12.32
CA PRO A 74 -12.59 -2.75 12.89
C PRO A 74 -11.66 -3.43 11.88
N VAL A 75 -10.34 -3.26 12.06
CA VAL A 75 -9.26 -3.78 11.19
C VAL A 75 -9.46 -5.25 10.81
N TRP A 76 -9.72 -6.10 11.80
CA TRP A 76 -9.86 -7.54 11.57
C TRP A 76 -11.04 -7.89 10.65
N ALA A 77 -12.13 -7.13 10.70
CA ALA A 77 -13.29 -7.32 9.80
C ALA A 77 -13.01 -6.73 8.40
N ARG A 78 -12.23 -5.64 8.31
CA ARG A 78 -11.78 -5.08 7.01
C ARG A 78 -10.76 -5.97 6.30
N ALA A 79 -10.04 -6.82 7.02
CA ALA A 79 -9.01 -7.70 6.47
C ALA A 79 -9.52 -8.63 5.35
N GLU A 80 -10.84 -8.89 5.27
CA GLU A 80 -11.45 -9.59 4.16
C GLU A 80 -11.42 -8.78 2.85
N ARG A 81 -11.47 -7.43 2.95
CA ARG A 81 -11.57 -6.50 1.80
C ARG A 81 -10.28 -5.79 1.49
N VAL A 82 -9.46 -5.55 2.51
CA VAL A 82 -8.23 -4.76 2.43
C VAL A 82 -7.01 -5.65 2.63
N ALA A 83 -6.11 -5.66 1.67
CA ALA A 83 -4.75 -6.17 1.82
C ALA A 83 -3.79 -5.00 2.00
N ARG A 84 -2.74 -5.16 2.80
CA ARG A 84 -1.71 -4.15 3.01
C ARG A 84 -0.32 -4.75 2.94
N VAL A 85 0.58 -4.04 2.27
CA VAL A 85 2.03 -4.25 2.33
C VAL A 85 2.64 -3.05 3.01
N PHE A 86 3.44 -3.27 4.04
CA PHE A 86 4.02 -2.24 4.88
C PHE A 86 5.37 -1.77 4.33
N GLN A 87 5.80 -0.59 4.75
CA GLN A 87 7.12 -0.05 4.46
C GLN A 87 8.22 -0.95 5.05
N ASP A 88 8.06 -1.36 6.31
CA ASP A 88 8.90 -2.38 6.93
C ASP A 88 8.31 -3.76 6.64
N PRO A 89 9.03 -4.61 5.88
CA PRO A 89 8.55 -5.96 5.59
C PRO A 89 8.39 -6.84 6.85
N MET A 90 9.01 -6.47 7.97
CA MET A 90 8.83 -7.17 9.24
C MET A 90 7.43 -6.95 9.83
N ALA A 91 6.85 -5.76 9.65
CA ALA A 91 5.51 -5.46 10.13
C ALA A 91 4.41 -6.31 9.48
N GLY A 92 4.65 -6.81 8.26
CA GLY A 92 3.72 -7.67 7.51
C GLY A 92 3.98 -9.17 7.66
N THR A 93 5.00 -9.60 8.42
CA THR A 93 5.43 -11.00 8.54
C THR A 93 5.74 -11.36 9.99
N CYS A 94 5.64 -12.66 10.31
CA CYS A 94 6.06 -13.21 11.59
C CYS A 94 7.46 -13.81 11.40
N GLU A 95 8.51 -13.11 11.83
CA GLU A 95 9.92 -13.46 11.53
C GLU A 95 10.35 -14.85 12.02
N ASP A 96 9.80 -15.31 13.14
CA ASP A 96 10.09 -16.63 13.72
C ASP A 96 9.37 -17.78 13.03
N LEU A 97 8.36 -17.50 12.21
CA LEU A 97 7.64 -18.50 11.44
C LEU A 97 8.33 -18.75 10.10
N THR A 98 8.12 -19.96 9.58
CA THR A 98 8.60 -20.34 8.25
C THR A 98 7.86 -19.58 7.15
N ILE A 99 8.41 -19.60 5.93
CA ILE A 99 7.77 -19.01 4.74
C ILE A 99 6.38 -19.64 4.54
N GLU A 100 6.26 -20.99 4.60
CA GLU A 100 4.99 -21.67 4.43
C GLU A 100 3.96 -21.34 5.51
N GLU A 101 4.38 -21.10 6.75
CA GLU A 101 3.50 -20.70 7.85
C GLU A 101 2.98 -19.28 7.66
N ASN A 102 3.86 -18.35 7.28
CA ASN A 102 3.46 -16.98 6.93
C ASN A 102 2.46 -16.97 5.77
N MET A 103 2.73 -17.72 4.69
CA MET A 103 1.82 -17.84 3.56
C MET A 103 0.47 -18.48 3.96
N ALA A 104 0.49 -19.49 4.83
CA ALA A 104 -0.74 -20.12 5.32
C ALA A 104 -1.59 -19.17 6.18
N LEU A 105 -0.94 -18.31 6.99
CA LEU A 105 -1.64 -17.25 7.72
C LEU A 105 -2.28 -16.23 6.76
N ALA A 106 -1.53 -15.79 5.76
CA ALA A 106 -2.02 -14.85 4.75
C ALA A 106 -3.17 -15.45 3.92
N GLN A 107 -3.08 -16.72 3.54
CA GLN A 107 -4.13 -17.42 2.80
C GLN A 107 -5.43 -17.56 3.60
N ARG A 108 -5.39 -17.41 4.92
CA ARG A 108 -6.57 -17.44 5.79
C ARG A 108 -7.05 -16.05 6.22
N ARG A 109 -6.57 -15.00 5.59
CA ARG A 109 -7.03 -13.64 5.86
C ARG A 109 -8.54 -13.54 5.62
N GLY A 110 -9.26 -12.94 6.57
CA GLY A 110 -10.72 -12.77 6.47
C GLY A 110 -11.56 -14.04 6.61
N THR A 111 -10.94 -15.19 6.89
CA THR A 111 -11.68 -16.45 7.07
C THR A 111 -11.68 -16.90 8.54
N PHE A 112 -12.69 -17.69 8.89
CA PHE A 112 -12.74 -18.29 10.23
C PHE A 112 -11.56 -19.22 10.46
N ARG A 113 -10.91 -19.09 11.63
CA ARG A 113 -9.78 -19.92 12.04
C ARG A 113 -10.27 -20.98 13.03
N ASN A 114 -9.92 -22.23 12.76
CA ASN A 114 -10.16 -23.34 13.67
C ASN A 114 -8.83 -23.81 14.29
N LEU A 115 -8.89 -24.78 15.23
CA LEU A 115 -7.72 -25.36 15.93
C LEU A 115 -6.95 -26.39 15.07
N GLY A 116 -7.28 -26.55 13.80
CA GLY A 116 -6.58 -27.45 12.89
C GLY A 116 -5.18 -26.96 12.51
N ARG A 117 -4.39 -27.83 11.88
CA ARG A 117 -3.05 -27.46 11.38
C ARG A 117 -3.13 -26.28 10.41
N ALA A 118 -2.30 -25.25 10.61
CA ALA A 118 -2.23 -24.08 9.75
C ALA A 118 -1.74 -24.44 8.34
N VAL A 119 -0.66 -25.22 8.25
CA VAL A 119 -0.08 -25.73 7.00
C VAL A 119 -0.55 -27.15 6.74
N LYS A 120 -1.16 -27.37 5.58
CA LYS A 120 -1.53 -28.70 5.06
C LYS A 120 -0.59 -29.09 3.93
N ALA A 121 -0.29 -30.40 3.80
CA ALA A 121 0.58 -30.89 2.73
C ALA A 121 0.07 -30.47 1.32
N SER A 122 -1.24 -30.43 1.12
CA SER A 122 -1.88 -29.99 -0.13
C SER A 122 -1.66 -28.53 -0.48
N MET A 123 -1.26 -27.68 0.48
CA MET A 123 -1.00 -26.25 0.24
C MET A 123 0.43 -25.99 -0.25
N ARG A 124 1.37 -26.89 0.11
CA ARG A 124 2.80 -26.69 -0.17
C ARG A 124 3.12 -26.57 -1.65
N GLU A 125 2.48 -27.40 -2.50
CA GLU A 125 2.71 -27.32 -3.94
C GLU A 125 2.26 -25.98 -4.50
N GLY A 126 1.05 -25.53 -4.17
CA GLY A 126 0.57 -24.21 -4.57
C GLY A 126 1.43 -23.06 -4.03
N PHE A 127 2.04 -23.21 -2.86
CA PHE A 127 3.00 -22.21 -2.35
C PHE A 127 4.31 -22.22 -3.14
N ARG A 128 4.84 -23.39 -3.51
CA ARG A 128 6.02 -23.50 -4.38
C ARG A 128 5.80 -22.84 -5.73
N GLU A 129 4.70 -23.17 -6.39
CA GLU A 129 4.35 -22.57 -7.69
C GLU A 129 4.30 -21.04 -7.60
N ARG A 130 3.66 -20.50 -6.58
CA ARG A 130 3.57 -19.04 -6.38
C ARG A 130 4.93 -18.41 -6.05
N LEU A 131 5.75 -19.04 -5.20
CA LEU A 131 7.09 -18.54 -4.89
C LEU A 131 8.02 -18.61 -6.11
N ALA A 132 7.89 -19.63 -6.94
CA ALA A 132 8.65 -19.74 -8.20
C ALA A 132 8.40 -18.57 -9.15
N THR A 133 7.19 -17.98 -9.14
CA THR A 133 6.90 -16.78 -9.94
C THR A 133 7.73 -15.56 -9.55
N LEU A 134 8.30 -15.54 -8.34
CA LEU A 134 9.17 -14.46 -7.89
C LEU A 134 10.56 -14.53 -8.53
N GLY A 135 11.01 -15.72 -8.99
CA GLY A 135 12.35 -15.90 -9.56
C GLY A 135 13.51 -15.74 -8.57
N LEU A 136 13.24 -15.97 -7.28
CA LEU A 136 14.20 -15.76 -6.17
C LEU A 136 14.72 -17.06 -5.54
N GLY A 137 14.35 -18.24 -6.08
CA GLY A 137 14.71 -19.56 -5.55
C GLY A 137 14.04 -19.91 -4.22
N LEU A 138 13.02 -19.16 -3.81
CA LEU A 138 12.34 -19.33 -2.52
C LEU A 138 11.38 -20.52 -2.49
N GLU A 139 11.00 -21.05 -3.64
CA GLU A 139 10.19 -22.27 -3.80
C GLU A 139 10.87 -23.50 -3.15
N ASN A 140 12.19 -23.49 -3.01
CA ASN A 140 12.98 -24.55 -2.36
C ASN A 140 13.22 -24.29 -0.87
N ARG A 141 12.74 -23.16 -0.33
CA ARG A 141 13.03 -22.67 1.03
C ARG A 141 11.79 -22.52 1.90
N LEU A 142 10.71 -23.23 1.60
CA LEU A 142 9.42 -23.13 2.30
C LEU A 142 9.52 -23.28 3.82
N THR A 143 10.42 -24.13 4.29
CA THR A 143 10.63 -24.42 5.72
C THR A 143 11.63 -23.50 6.41
N ASP A 144 12.28 -22.61 5.65
CA ASP A 144 13.16 -21.60 6.24
C ASP A 144 12.34 -20.53 6.96
N ARG A 145 12.88 -20.01 8.07
CA ARG A 145 12.26 -18.86 8.76
C ARG A 145 12.30 -17.64 7.85
N ILE A 146 11.18 -16.91 7.77
CA ILE A 146 11.10 -15.73 6.92
C ILE A 146 12.05 -14.61 7.39
N GLY A 147 12.40 -14.60 8.69
CA GLY A 147 13.40 -13.73 9.29
C GLY A 147 14.80 -13.85 8.69
N LEU A 148 15.14 -14.99 8.05
CA LEU A 148 16.44 -15.22 7.39
C LEU A 148 16.51 -14.68 5.95
N LEU A 149 15.42 -14.14 5.42
CA LEU A 149 15.38 -13.56 4.09
C LEU A 149 16.00 -12.16 4.08
N SER A 150 16.61 -11.78 2.96
CA SER A 150 16.98 -10.38 2.72
C SER A 150 15.74 -9.49 2.72
N GLY A 151 15.91 -8.18 2.94
CA GLY A 151 14.81 -7.20 2.92
C GLY A 151 13.98 -7.31 1.65
N GLY A 152 14.62 -7.34 0.47
CA GLY A 152 13.93 -7.46 -0.81
C GLY A 152 13.21 -8.80 -1.02
N GLN A 153 13.83 -9.91 -0.59
CA GLN A 153 13.17 -11.23 -0.64
C GLN A 153 11.92 -11.25 0.25
N ARG A 154 12.03 -10.69 1.47
CA ARG A 154 10.91 -10.61 2.41
C ARG A 154 9.81 -9.73 1.89
N GLN A 155 10.16 -8.60 1.26
CA GLN A 155 9.19 -7.70 0.65
C GLN A 155 8.45 -8.36 -0.52
N ALA A 156 9.18 -9.10 -1.37
CA ALA A 156 8.57 -9.87 -2.45
C ALA A 156 7.60 -10.94 -1.93
N VAL A 157 7.96 -11.65 -0.85
CA VAL A 157 7.05 -12.61 -0.19
C VAL A 157 5.86 -11.90 0.42
N SER A 158 6.04 -10.75 1.10
CA SER A 158 4.94 -9.96 1.67
C SER A 158 3.94 -9.52 0.60
N LEU A 159 4.43 -9.07 -0.55
CA LEU A 159 3.60 -8.70 -1.69
C LEU A 159 2.82 -9.90 -2.24
N LEU A 160 3.49 -11.05 -2.40
CA LEU A 160 2.84 -12.31 -2.80
C LEU A 160 1.77 -12.72 -1.79
N MET A 161 2.07 -12.65 -0.48
CA MET A 161 1.12 -12.94 0.60
C MET A 161 -0.12 -12.04 0.54
N ALA A 162 0.05 -10.75 0.24
CA ALA A 162 -1.07 -9.82 0.09
C ALA A 162 -2.00 -10.22 -1.07
N ALA A 163 -1.46 -10.84 -2.12
CA ALA A 163 -2.20 -11.30 -3.30
C ALA A 163 -2.72 -12.75 -3.19
N LEU A 164 -2.39 -13.52 -2.13
CA LEU A 164 -2.83 -14.91 -1.97
C LEU A 164 -4.36 -15.07 -1.85
N GLN A 165 -5.00 -14.10 -1.21
CA GLN A 165 -6.46 -14.05 -1.08
C GLN A 165 -7.01 -12.87 -1.87
N PRO A 166 -8.13 -13.02 -2.57
CA PRO A 166 -8.80 -11.90 -3.20
C PRO A 166 -9.04 -10.79 -2.18
N SER A 167 -8.64 -9.59 -2.55
CA SER A 167 -8.95 -8.38 -1.80
C SER A 167 -9.63 -7.37 -2.72
N ARG A 168 -10.42 -6.46 -2.14
CA ARG A 168 -11.09 -5.41 -2.91
C ARG A 168 -10.16 -4.23 -3.17
N ILE A 169 -9.20 -4.03 -2.27
CA ILE A 169 -8.13 -3.05 -2.43
C ILE A 169 -6.82 -3.57 -1.83
N LEU A 170 -5.73 -3.31 -2.54
CA LEU A 170 -4.35 -3.50 -2.09
C LEU A 170 -3.77 -2.14 -1.73
N LEU A 171 -3.31 -1.99 -0.49
CA LEU A 171 -2.62 -0.81 0.01
C LEU A 171 -1.12 -1.09 0.09
N LEU A 172 -0.33 -0.24 -0.56
CA LEU A 172 1.14 -0.32 -0.58
C LEU A 172 1.69 0.93 0.10
N ASP A 173 2.31 0.77 1.25
CA ASP A 173 2.83 1.86 2.08
C ASP A 173 4.33 1.96 1.91
N GLU A 174 4.81 2.81 0.99
CA GLU A 174 6.25 3.06 0.76
C GLU A 174 7.11 1.78 0.71
N HIS A 175 6.54 0.72 0.17
CA HIS A 175 7.03 -0.66 0.28
C HIS A 175 8.38 -0.92 -0.40
N THR A 176 8.98 0.08 -1.05
CA THR A 176 10.31 0.02 -1.67
C THR A 176 11.32 0.94 -0.98
N ALA A 177 10.90 1.80 -0.04
CA ALA A 177 11.73 2.86 0.51
C ALA A 177 12.93 2.37 1.34
N ALA A 178 12.79 1.21 1.99
CA ALA A 178 13.86 0.62 2.82
C ALA A 178 14.82 -0.30 2.04
N LEU A 179 14.71 -0.36 0.70
CA LEU A 179 15.49 -1.25 -0.15
C LEU A 179 16.56 -0.47 -0.92
N ASP A 180 17.65 -1.17 -1.27
CA ASP A 180 18.61 -0.61 -2.21
C ASP A 180 17.97 -0.38 -3.60
N PRO A 181 18.49 0.54 -4.43
CA PRO A 181 17.84 0.94 -5.68
C PRO A 181 17.53 -0.22 -6.62
N ARG A 182 18.44 -1.18 -6.78
CA ARG A 182 18.25 -2.33 -7.67
C ARG A 182 17.13 -3.25 -7.17
N THR A 183 17.09 -3.49 -5.88
CA THR A 183 16.05 -4.31 -5.25
C THR A 183 14.69 -3.57 -5.25
N ALA A 184 14.70 -2.25 -5.04
CA ALA A 184 13.50 -1.43 -5.12
C ALA A 184 12.85 -1.49 -6.52
N ASP A 185 13.66 -1.35 -7.59
CA ASP A 185 13.17 -1.48 -8.96
C ASP A 185 12.60 -2.86 -9.24
N PHE A 186 13.27 -3.92 -8.78
CA PHE A 186 12.76 -5.30 -8.91
C PHE A 186 11.40 -5.47 -8.22
N VAL A 187 11.27 -5.01 -6.98
CA VAL A 187 10.02 -5.11 -6.21
C VAL A 187 8.92 -4.27 -6.85
N LEU A 188 9.24 -3.10 -7.41
CA LEU A 188 8.28 -2.24 -8.10
C LEU A 188 7.74 -2.91 -9.37
N GLN A 189 8.62 -3.52 -10.18
CA GLN A 189 8.22 -4.29 -11.37
C GLN A 189 7.36 -5.51 -11.00
N LEU A 190 7.74 -6.22 -9.93
CA LEU A 190 6.96 -7.33 -9.38
C LEU A 190 5.57 -6.86 -8.94
N THR A 191 5.49 -5.70 -8.29
CA THR A 191 4.23 -5.06 -7.88
C THR A 191 3.33 -4.80 -9.09
N ALA A 192 3.86 -4.13 -10.11
CA ALA A 192 3.11 -3.82 -11.34
C ALA A 192 2.58 -5.09 -12.02
N ARG A 193 3.40 -6.16 -12.09
CA ARG A 193 3.02 -7.45 -12.63
C ARG A 193 1.87 -8.09 -11.83
N ILE A 194 2.03 -8.23 -10.51
CA ILE A 194 1.02 -8.85 -9.63
C ILE A 194 -0.30 -8.09 -9.68
N VAL A 195 -0.25 -6.75 -9.64
CA VAL A 195 -1.44 -5.89 -9.73
C VAL A 195 -2.18 -6.10 -11.05
N THR A 196 -1.44 -6.14 -12.17
CA THR A 196 -2.01 -6.29 -13.52
C THR A 196 -2.60 -7.69 -13.73
N GLU A 197 -1.84 -8.74 -13.40
CA GLU A 197 -2.28 -10.13 -13.57
C GLU A 197 -3.54 -10.45 -12.76
N ASN A 198 -3.64 -9.90 -11.55
CA ASN A 198 -4.77 -10.15 -10.65
C ASN A 198 -5.85 -9.05 -10.72
N LYS A 199 -5.70 -8.04 -11.60
CA LYS A 199 -6.62 -6.90 -11.75
C LYS A 199 -6.97 -6.24 -10.42
N LEU A 200 -5.97 -6.05 -9.56
CA LEU A 200 -6.17 -5.52 -8.21
C LEU A 200 -6.44 -4.01 -8.26
N THR A 201 -7.46 -3.57 -7.53
CA THR A 201 -7.58 -2.14 -7.19
C THR A 201 -6.47 -1.82 -6.21
N THR A 202 -5.59 -0.86 -6.53
CA THR A 202 -4.38 -0.63 -5.76
C THR A 202 -4.18 0.85 -5.46
N MET A 203 -3.82 1.15 -4.22
CA MET A 203 -3.32 2.46 -3.81
C MET A 203 -1.90 2.31 -3.28
N MET A 204 -0.94 2.94 -3.94
CA MET A 204 0.47 2.95 -3.55
C MET A 204 0.88 4.33 -3.06
N VAL A 205 1.30 4.43 -1.82
CA VAL A 205 1.97 5.61 -1.27
C VAL A 205 3.46 5.50 -1.56
N THR A 206 4.05 6.58 -2.08
CA THR A 206 5.50 6.67 -2.32
C THR A 206 5.99 8.11 -2.14
N HIS A 207 7.26 8.26 -1.76
CA HIS A 207 7.95 9.55 -1.79
C HIS A 207 8.58 9.84 -3.14
N SER A 208 8.83 8.82 -3.96
CA SER A 208 9.46 8.98 -5.26
C SER A 208 8.45 9.38 -6.33
N MET A 209 8.58 10.61 -6.85
CA MET A 209 7.78 11.08 -7.99
C MET A 209 8.02 10.23 -9.23
N ARG A 210 9.25 9.74 -9.42
CA ARG A 210 9.60 8.85 -10.52
C ARG A 210 8.81 7.55 -10.43
N GLN A 211 8.86 6.85 -9.28
CA GLN A 211 8.08 5.63 -9.08
C GLN A 211 6.56 5.88 -9.27
N ALA A 212 6.08 7.06 -8.84
CA ALA A 212 4.68 7.41 -9.02
C ALA A 212 4.27 7.55 -10.49
N LEU A 213 5.19 7.93 -11.38
CA LEU A 213 4.97 8.00 -12.82
C LEU A 213 5.26 6.68 -13.54
N ASP A 214 6.20 5.86 -13.03
CA ASP A 214 6.60 4.59 -13.66
C ASP A 214 5.50 3.51 -13.54
N VAL A 215 4.66 3.57 -12.49
CA VAL A 215 3.59 2.58 -12.28
C VAL A 215 2.21 3.24 -12.10
N GLY A 216 1.16 2.43 -12.27
CA GLY A 216 -0.21 2.87 -12.11
C GLY A 216 -0.75 3.72 -13.27
N GLN A 217 -2.04 4.03 -13.22
CA GLN A 217 -2.77 4.78 -14.27
C GLN A 217 -3.19 6.17 -13.81
N ARG A 218 -3.07 6.48 -12.52
CA ARG A 218 -3.48 7.75 -11.91
C ARG A 218 -2.51 8.15 -10.83
N THR A 219 -2.15 9.42 -10.77
CA THR A 219 -1.28 10.00 -9.74
C THR A 219 -2.05 11.06 -8.98
N VAL A 220 -2.10 10.92 -7.68
CA VAL A 220 -2.76 11.84 -6.74
C VAL A 220 -1.70 12.46 -5.86
N MET A 221 -1.74 13.78 -5.69
CA MET A 221 -0.85 14.49 -4.78
C MET A 221 -1.62 15.00 -3.58
N LEU A 222 -1.11 14.69 -2.39
CA LEU A 222 -1.64 15.19 -1.13
C LEU A 222 -0.80 16.34 -0.58
N HIS A 223 -1.48 17.33 -0.05
CA HIS A 223 -0.87 18.42 0.70
C HIS A 223 -1.77 18.84 1.86
N GLN A 224 -1.23 18.92 3.07
CA GLN A 224 -1.95 19.36 4.28
C GLN A 224 -3.32 18.68 4.47
N GLY A 225 -3.39 17.36 4.23
CA GLY A 225 -4.60 16.57 4.43
C GLY A 225 -5.67 16.70 3.35
N GLN A 226 -5.32 17.26 2.19
CA GLN A 226 -6.22 17.43 1.05
C GLN A 226 -5.61 16.91 -0.24
N VAL A 227 -6.44 16.52 -1.21
CA VAL A 227 -6.02 16.25 -2.60
C VAL A 227 -5.82 17.58 -3.30
N VAL A 228 -4.62 17.81 -3.83
CA VAL A 228 -4.25 19.05 -4.52
C VAL A 228 -3.94 18.85 -6.00
N LEU A 229 -3.67 17.63 -6.41
CA LEU A 229 -3.49 17.22 -7.80
C LEU A 229 -4.08 15.82 -7.98
N ASP A 230 -4.74 15.62 -9.10
CA ASP A 230 -5.34 14.34 -9.48
C ASP A 230 -5.30 14.20 -11.00
N VAL A 231 -4.33 13.44 -11.51
CA VAL A 231 -4.06 13.31 -12.94
C VAL A 231 -4.10 11.85 -13.39
N SER A 232 -4.68 11.60 -14.55
CA SER A 232 -4.82 10.27 -15.14
C SER A 232 -4.82 10.33 -16.67
N GLY A 233 -4.77 9.15 -17.32
CA GLY A 233 -4.85 9.04 -18.77
C GLY A 233 -3.75 9.81 -19.51
N GLU A 234 -4.12 10.50 -20.59
CA GLU A 234 -3.17 11.22 -21.46
C GLU A 234 -2.45 12.38 -20.75
N GLU A 235 -3.14 13.08 -19.86
CA GLU A 235 -2.52 14.14 -19.06
C GLU A 235 -1.36 13.59 -18.24
N ARG A 236 -1.61 12.51 -17.48
CA ARG A 236 -0.56 11.86 -16.69
C ARG A 236 0.58 11.31 -17.55
N ALA A 237 0.26 10.74 -18.72
CA ALA A 237 1.26 10.13 -19.60
C ALA A 237 2.26 11.14 -20.18
N ARG A 238 1.94 12.43 -20.17
CA ARG A 238 2.80 13.52 -20.65
C ARG A 238 3.67 14.13 -19.55
N LEU A 239 3.38 13.83 -18.28
CA LEU A 239 4.10 14.41 -17.14
C LEU A 239 5.45 13.71 -16.93
N ASP A 240 6.42 14.52 -16.61
CA ASP A 240 7.70 14.07 -16.06
C ASP A 240 7.88 14.55 -14.60
N VAL A 241 9.00 14.20 -13.99
CA VAL A 241 9.28 14.59 -12.59
C VAL A 241 9.37 16.11 -12.42
N PRO A 242 10.04 16.88 -13.30
CA PRO A 242 10.02 18.34 -13.29
C PRO A 242 8.61 18.95 -13.32
N ASP A 243 7.70 18.39 -14.12
CA ASP A 243 6.31 18.87 -14.18
C ASP A 243 5.59 18.70 -12.85
N LEU A 244 5.72 17.52 -12.24
CA LEU A 244 5.13 17.25 -10.91
C LEU A 244 5.69 18.18 -9.84
N LEU A 245 6.99 18.47 -9.88
CA LEU A 245 7.64 19.43 -8.97
C LEU A 245 7.06 20.84 -9.15
N GLN A 246 6.94 21.30 -10.40
CA GLN A 246 6.37 22.61 -10.70
C GLN A 246 4.92 22.73 -10.23
N MET A 247 4.11 21.68 -10.44
CA MET A 247 2.73 21.64 -9.94
C MET A 247 2.69 21.72 -8.41
N PHE A 248 3.59 21.00 -7.74
CA PHE A 248 3.69 21.01 -6.29
C PHE A 248 4.14 22.37 -5.74
N GLU A 249 5.12 23.03 -6.37
CA GLU A 249 5.55 24.39 -6.01
C GLU A 249 4.43 25.41 -6.12
N LYS A 250 3.62 25.34 -7.17
CA LYS A 250 2.44 26.20 -7.33
C LYS A 250 1.44 26.04 -6.20
N VAL A 251 1.23 24.79 -5.75
CA VAL A 251 0.30 24.50 -4.65
C VAL A 251 0.84 24.99 -3.30
N ARG A 252 2.13 24.85 -3.06
CA ARG A 252 2.74 25.29 -1.78
C ARG A 252 2.98 26.79 -1.71
N GLY A 253 3.07 27.50 -2.82
CA GLY A 253 3.45 28.89 -2.86
C GLY A 253 4.90 29.19 -2.44
N GLU A 254 5.73 28.13 -2.32
CA GLU A 254 7.13 28.21 -1.89
C GLU A 254 8.01 27.34 -2.80
N LYS A 255 9.26 27.77 -2.99
CA LYS A 255 10.26 26.95 -3.68
C LYS A 255 10.69 25.82 -2.77
N LEU A 256 10.64 24.58 -3.26
CA LEU A 256 11.16 23.39 -2.58
C LEU A 256 12.71 23.41 -2.58
N ALA A 257 13.31 24.30 -1.77
CA ALA A 257 14.77 24.39 -1.73
C ALA A 257 15.46 23.23 -0.99
N ASP A 258 14.75 22.46 -0.14
CA ASP A 258 15.36 21.51 0.79
C ASP A 258 14.83 20.06 0.77
N ASP A 259 13.86 19.70 -0.06
CA ASP A 259 13.36 18.31 -0.10
C ASP A 259 14.13 17.45 -1.14
N ALA A 260 15.42 17.24 -0.89
CA ALA A 260 16.26 16.30 -1.67
C ALA A 260 15.71 14.86 -1.70
N LEU A 261 14.80 14.52 -0.79
CA LEU A 261 14.12 13.22 -0.71
C LEU A 261 13.06 13.00 -1.80
N LEU A 262 12.58 14.05 -2.46
CA LEU A 262 11.62 13.93 -3.56
C LEU A 262 12.29 13.75 -4.93
N LEU A 263 13.63 13.90 -5.00
CA LEU A 263 14.41 13.83 -6.21
C LEU A 263 15.14 12.48 -6.42
N SER A 264 15.07 11.57 -5.45
CA SER A 264 15.74 10.25 -5.51
C SER A 264 14.86 9.17 -6.14
#